data_d30686e935182c4bf29c2817d36002f5
#
_entry.id   d30686e935182c4bf29c2817d36002f5
#
_cell.length_a   1.000
_cell.length_b   1.000
_cell.length_c   1.000
_cell.angle_alpha   90.00
_cell.angle_beta   90.00
_cell.angle_gamma   90.00
#
_symmetry.space_group_name_H-M   'P 1'
#
loop_
_entity.id
_entity.type
_entity.pdbx_description
1 polymer ?
#
loop_
_entity_poly.entity_id
_entity_poly.type
_entity_poly.pdbx_seq_one_letter_code
_entity_poly.pdbx_strand_id
1 'polypeptide(L)'
;MHNTPAAASPKTFDLTSTAFLIVAFLTGIAGALQTPTLSLFLTDEVHARPAMVGFFFTGSAVIGILVSQFLAGRSDKKGDRKKLIVFCCALGMLACVLFAWNRNYFILLFVGVFLSSFGSTANPQMFALAREHADRTGREAVMFSFILRAQVSLAWVIGPPLAYALAMGFSFTVMYLSAAVAFVVCGAMVWFFLPSMRKETALAIGTLEAPRRNRRDTLLLFAICTLMWGTNSLYIINMPLFIINELHLPEKLAGVMMGTAAGLEIPTMLIAGYFAKRLGKRLLMCIAVAAGFCFYAGMLVAHSPVVLLGLQLLNAIYIGILGGIGMLYFQDLMPGQAGSATTLYTNTIRVGWIIAGSLAGIAAEIWNYHAVFWFALVMIVATMACLSRIKDV
;
A
#
# COMPACT_ATOMS: atom_id res chain seq x y z
N MET A 1 -1.43 38.00 42.16
CA MET A 1 -2.50 37.27 41.47
C MET A 1 -1.84 36.20 40.63
N HIS A 2 -1.84 34.96 41.11
CA HIS A 2 -1.31 33.78 40.40
C HIS A 2 -2.33 33.30 39.38
N ASN A 3 -2.02 33.44 38.11
CA ASN A 3 -2.77 32.78 37.04
C ASN A 3 -2.41 31.27 37.06
N THR A 4 -3.25 30.45 37.60
CA THR A 4 -3.21 28.99 37.47
C THR A 4 -3.55 28.63 36.00
N PRO A 5 -2.70 27.87 35.28
CA PRO A 5 -3.07 27.43 33.95
C PRO A 5 -4.27 26.47 34.05
N ALA A 6 -5.30 26.75 33.26
CA ALA A 6 -6.49 25.91 33.17
C ALA A 6 -6.08 24.47 32.79
N ALA A 7 -6.49 23.51 33.64
CA ALA A 7 -6.31 22.12 33.41
C ALA A 7 -6.94 21.72 32.07
N ALA A 8 -6.14 21.13 31.18
CA ALA A 8 -6.61 20.58 29.93
C ALA A 8 -7.73 19.55 30.22
N SER A 9 -8.93 19.83 29.71
CA SER A 9 -10.08 18.91 29.81
C SER A 9 -9.70 17.54 29.25
N PRO A 10 -10.17 16.42 29.84
CA PRO A 10 -9.91 15.09 29.33
C PRO A 10 -10.43 15.02 27.88
N LYS A 11 -9.59 14.55 26.96
CA LYS A 11 -9.89 14.38 25.53
C LYS A 11 -11.08 13.43 25.42
N THR A 12 -12.30 13.96 25.34
CA THR A 12 -13.49 13.19 24.97
C THR A 12 -13.23 12.54 23.61
N PHE A 13 -13.51 11.24 23.51
CA PHE A 13 -13.45 10.48 22.28
C PHE A 13 -14.45 11.12 21.31
N ASP A 14 -13.95 11.89 20.37
CA ASP A 14 -14.77 12.66 19.44
C ASP A 14 -15.32 11.71 18.36
N LEU A 15 -16.65 11.72 18.17
CA LEU A 15 -17.35 10.90 17.19
C LEU A 15 -16.72 11.01 15.79
N THR A 16 -16.27 12.21 15.41
CA THR A 16 -15.58 12.45 14.14
C THR A 16 -14.25 11.69 14.06
N SER A 17 -13.47 11.65 15.13
CA SER A 17 -12.21 10.90 15.14
C SER A 17 -12.45 9.40 15.03
N THR A 18 -13.46 8.87 15.72
CA THR A 18 -13.87 7.46 15.60
C THR A 18 -14.31 7.15 14.16
N ALA A 19 -15.07 8.06 13.53
CA ALA A 19 -15.47 7.90 12.14
C ALA A 19 -14.26 7.85 11.19
N PHE A 20 -13.22 8.68 11.39
CA PHE A 20 -11.98 8.59 10.62
C PHE A 20 -11.29 7.24 10.77
N LEU A 21 -11.24 6.66 11.99
CA LEU A 21 -10.66 5.34 12.23
C LEU A 21 -11.41 4.25 11.47
N ILE A 22 -12.74 4.26 11.54
CA ILE A 22 -13.58 3.29 10.84
C ILE A 22 -13.41 3.43 9.31
N VAL A 23 -13.40 4.66 8.79
CA VAL A 23 -13.20 4.92 7.36
C VAL A 23 -11.81 4.46 6.90
N ALA A 24 -10.76 4.67 7.72
CA ALA A 24 -9.42 4.17 7.43
C ALA A 24 -9.39 2.65 7.35
N PHE A 25 -10.02 1.96 8.29
CA PHE A 25 -10.17 0.51 8.27
C PHE A 25 -10.96 0.03 7.06
N LEU A 26 -12.11 0.65 6.75
CA LEU A 26 -12.97 0.26 5.62
C LEU A 26 -12.30 0.47 4.26
N THR A 27 -11.56 1.57 4.08
CA THR A 27 -10.78 1.77 2.84
C THR A 27 -9.65 0.76 2.72
N GLY A 28 -9.04 0.40 3.85
CA GLY A 28 -8.01 -0.64 3.92
C GLY A 28 -8.56 -2.02 3.58
N ILE A 29 -9.68 -2.41 4.19
CA ILE A 29 -10.28 -3.73 3.98
C ILE A 29 -10.79 -3.92 2.54
N ALA A 30 -11.36 -2.87 1.93
CA ALA A 30 -11.80 -2.92 0.55
C ALA A 30 -10.64 -3.23 -0.42
N GLY A 31 -9.44 -2.67 -0.17
CA GLY A 31 -8.24 -2.99 -0.94
C GLY A 31 -7.66 -4.37 -0.61
N ALA A 32 -7.62 -4.73 0.68
CA ALA A 32 -7.06 -5.98 1.17
C ALA A 32 -7.89 -7.22 0.82
N LEU A 33 -9.18 -7.06 0.51
CA LEU A 33 -10.01 -8.13 -0.05
C LEU A 33 -9.69 -8.40 -1.52
N GLN A 34 -9.43 -7.37 -2.32
CA GLN A 34 -9.30 -7.48 -3.78
C GLN A 34 -7.87 -7.81 -4.23
N THR A 35 -6.88 -7.07 -3.72
CA THR A 35 -5.50 -7.11 -4.24
C THR A 35 -4.85 -8.49 -4.14
N PRO A 36 -4.92 -9.22 -3.02
CA PRO A 36 -4.24 -10.51 -2.86
C PRO A 36 -4.83 -11.63 -3.73
N THR A 37 -6.10 -11.57 -4.05
CA THR A 37 -6.81 -12.59 -4.82
C THR A 37 -6.92 -12.26 -6.30
N LEU A 38 -6.49 -11.06 -6.73
CA LEU A 38 -6.69 -10.58 -8.10
C LEU A 38 -5.96 -11.45 -9.14
N SER A 39 -4.74 -11.89 -8.85
CA SER A 39 -3.99 -12.76 -9.77
C SER A 39 -4.72 -14.09 -9.97
N LEU A 40 -5.19 -14.68 -8.88
CA LEU A 40 -5.95 -15.93 -8.93
C LEU A 40 -7.29 -15.76 -9.65
N PHE A 41 -8.02 -14.69 -9.37
CA PHE A 41 -9.25 -14.35 -10.09
C PHE A 41 -9.03 -14.24 -11.61
N LEU A 42 -7.95 -13.59 -12.03
CA LEU A 42 -7.63 -13.42 -13.45
C LEU A 42 -7.28 -14.76 -14.13
N THR A 43 -6.60 -15.68 -13.43
CA THR A 43 -6.27 -17.01 -13.98
C THR A 43 -7.45 -17.94 -13.98
N ASP A 44 -8.18 -18.05 -12.88
CA ASP A 44 -9.18 -19.11 -12.67
C ASP A 44 -10.54 -18.73 -13.26
N GLU A 45 -10.97 -17.48 -13.11
CA GLU A 45 -12.30 -17.04 -13.57
C GLU A 45 -12.27 -16.35 -14.93
N VAL A 46 -11.20 -15.61 -15.24
CA VAL A 46 -11.07 -14.88 -16.51
C VAL A 46 -10.26 -15.67 -17.53
N HIS A 47 -9.59 -16.76 -17.09
CA HIS A 47 -8.71 -17.60 -17.91
C HIS A 47 -7.60 -16.83 -18.62
N ALA A 48 -7.08 -15.81 -17.93
CA ALA A 48 -6.00 -14.99 -18.44
C ALA A 48 -4.65 -15.74 -18.37
N ARG A 49 -3.87 -15.65 -19.44
CA ARG A 49 -2.49 -16.19 -19.45
C ARG A 49 -1.59 -15.37 -18.51
N PRO A 50 -0.47 -15.92 -18.00
CA PRO A 50 0.44 -15.21 -17.09
C PRO A 50 0.87 -13.83 -17.57
N ALA A 51 1.21 -13.68 -18.86
CA ALA A 51 1.53 -12.38 -19.44
C ALA A 51 0.35 -11.39 -19.34
N MET A 52 -0.89 -11.85 -19.58
CA MET A 52 -2.07 -10.99 -19.46
C MET A 52 -2.31 -10.56 -18.00
N VAL A 53 -2.06 -11.44 -17.04
CA VAL A 53 -2.09 -11.08 -15.61
C VAL A 53 -1.07 -9.97 -15.31
N GLY A 54 0.15 -10.11 -15.78
CA GLY A 54 1.19 -9.08 -15.65
C GLY A 54 0.79 -7.75 -16.28
N PHE A 55 0.25 -7.77 -17.50
CA PHE A 55 -0.26 -6.57 -18.18
C PHE A 55 -1.42 -5.92 -17.43
N PHE A 56 -2.27 -6.71 -16.80
CA PHE A 56 -3.37 -6.19 -15.97
C PHE A 56 -2.84 -5.38 -14.78
N PHE A 57 -1.87 -5.90 -14.04
CA PHE A 57 -1.25 -5.20 -12.92
C PHE A 57 -0.49 -3.94 -13.37
N THR A 58 0.28 -4.03 -14.46
CA THR A 58 0.97 -2.87 -15.04
C THR A 58 -0.02 -1.78 -15.48
N GLY A 59 -1.06 -2.17 -16.22
CA GLY A 59 -2.12 -1.26 -16.67
C GLY A 59 -2.85 -0.62 -15.49
N SER A 60 -3.16 -1.43 -14.45
CA SER A 60 -3.78 -0.94 -13.22
C SER A 60 -2.91 0.12 -12.52
N ALA A 61 -1.61 -0.10 -12.44
CA ALA A 61 -0.68 0.86 -11.84
C ALA A 61 -0.62 2.16 -12.63
N VAL A 62 -0.51 2.08 -13.96
CA VAL A 62 -0.47 3.26 -14.84
C VAL A 62 -1.77 4.06 -14.77
N ILE A 63 -2.93 3.41 -14.95
CA ILE A 63 -4.24 4.06 -14.86
C ILE A 63 -4.45 4.65 -13.46
N GLY A 64 -4.07 3.92 -12.41
CA GLY A 64 -4.14 4.38 -11.03
C GLY A 64 -3.33 5.65 -10.77
N ILE A 65 -2.11 5.76 -11.34
CA ILE A 65 -1.29 6.97 -11.26
C ILE A 65 -2.00 8.13 -11.94
N LEU A 66 -2.47 7.96 -13.17
CA LEU A 66 -3.13 9.01 -13.92
C LEU A 66 -4.39 9.53 -13.21
N VAL A 67 -5.27 8.62 -12.78
CA VAL A 67 -6.50 8.96 -12.04
C VAL A 67 -6.19 9.66 -10.73
N SER A 68 -5.25 9.11 -9.93
CA SER A 68 -4.94 9.69 -8.62
C SER A 68 -4.31 11.08 -8.72
N GLN A 69 -3.45 11.31 -9.72
CA GLN A 69 -2.85 12.63 -9.95
C GLN A 69 -3.87 13.66 -10.45
N PHE A 70 -4.74 13.25 -11.36
CA PHE A 70 -5.83 14.09 -11.84
C PHE A 70 -6.76 14.53 -10.69
N LEU A 71 -7.16 13.58 -9.83
CA LEU A 71 -8.02 13.86 -8.68
C LEU A 71 -7.32 14.72 -7.63
N ALA A 72 -6.06 14.45 -7.33
CA ALA A 72 -5.28 15.25 -6.38
C ALA A 72 -5.17 16.70 -6.86
N GLY A 73 -4.79 16.92 -8.11
CA GLY A 73 -4.67 18.26 -8.69
C GLY A 73 -5.98 19.04 -8.70
N ARG A 74 -7.12 18.34 -8.89
CA ARG A 74 -8.45 18.97 -8.86
C ARG A 74 -8.92 19.25 -7.43
N SER A 75 -8.66 18.34 -6.51
CA SER A 75 -9.02 18.43 -5.10
C SER A 75 -8.24 19.53 -4.36
N ASP A 76 -6.98 19.77 -4.75
CA ASP A 76 -6.13 20.80 -4.13
C ASP A 76 -6.51 22.23 -4.53
N LYS A 77 -7.10 22.40 -5.71
CA LYS A 77 -7.45 23.74 -6.24
C LYS A 77 -8.84 24.22 -5.79
N LYS A 78 -9.87 23.43 -5.89
CA LYS A 78 -11.25 23.78 -5.54
C LYS A 78 -12.04 22.48 -5.29
N GLY A 79 -12.27 22.09 -4.05
CA GLY A 79 -13.10 20.92 -3.82
C GLY A 79 -13.39 20.62 -2.35
N ASP A 80 -14.54 20.03 -2.11
CA ASP A 80 -14.87 19.40 -0.84
C ASP A 80 -14.36 17.96 -0.89
N ARG A 81 -13.30 17.68 -0.13
CA ARG A 81 -12.70 16.35 -0.06
C ARG A 81 -13.69 15.28 0.39
N LYS A 82 -14.66 15.64 1.24
CA LYS A 82 -15.74 14.76 1.67
C LYS A 82 -16.54 14.23 0.48
N LYS A 83 -17.01 15.15 -0.38
CA LYS A 83 -17.77 14.77 -1.60
C LYS A 83 -16.93 13.94 -2.55
N LEU A 84 -15.64 14.25 -2.68
CA LEU A 84 -14.72 13.49 -3.51
C LEU A 84 -14.54 12.06 -2.99
N ILE A 85 -14.38 11.86 -1.68
CA ILE A 85 -14.23 10.52 -1.08
C ILE A 85 -15.51 9.70 -1.31
N VAL A 86 -16.70 10.29 -1.10
CA VAL A 86 -17.98 9.61 -1.36
C VAL A 86 -18.11 9.21 -2.83
N PHE A 87 -17.75 10.10 -3.76
CA PHE A 87 -17.72 9.79 -5.20
C PHE A 87 -16.74 8.65 -5.52
N CYS A 88 -15.55 8.68 -4.93
CA CYS A 88 -14.56 7.60 -5.08
C CYS A 88 -15.09 6.26 -4.54
N CYS A 89 -15.77 6.27 -3.39
CA CYS A 89 -16.40 5.07 -2.84
C CYS A 89 -17.51 4.52 -3.75
N ALA A 90 -18.34 5.40 -4.33
CA ALA A 90 -19.39 4.99 -5.27
C ALA A 90 -18.79 4.32 -6.53
N LEU A 91 -17.73 4.89 -7.11
CA LEU A 91 -17.06 4.28 -8.26
C LEU A 91 -16.30 2.99 -7.88
N GLY A 92 -15.72 2.93 -6.68
CA GLY A 92 -15.10 1.71 -6.14
C GLY A 92 -16.13 0.58 -5.95
N MET A 93 -17.32 0.91 -5.47
CA MET A 93 -18.44 -0.03 -5.37
C MET A 93 -18.86 -0.54 -6.76
N LEU A 94 -19.02 0.35 -7.74
CA LEU A 94 -19.35 -0.04 -9.12
C LEU A 94 -18.26 -0.93 -9.74
N ALA A 95 -17.00 -0.65 -9.47
CA ALA A 95 -15.90 -1.52 -9.88
C ALA A 95 -16.06 -2.93 -9.29
N CYS A 96 -16.29 -3.04 -7.98
CA CYS A 96 -16.49 -4.34 -7.34
C CYS A 96 -17.67 -5.11 -7.92
N VAL A 97 -18.78 -4.42 -8.20
CA VAL A 97 -19.96 -5.00 -8.86
C VAL A 97 -19.59 -5.51 -10.27
N LEU A 98 -18.81 -4.74 -11.03
CA LEU A 98 -18.35 -5.15 -12.35
C LEU A 98 -17.46 -6.41 -12.27
N PHE A 99 -16.49 -6.45 -11.35
CA PHE A 99 -15.64 -7.63 -11.13
C PHE A 99 -16.44 -8.84 -10.64
N ALA A 100 -17.51 -8.63 -9.87
CA ALA A 100 -18.36 -9.72 -9.37
C ALA A 100 -19.02 -10.53 -10.48
N TRP A 101 -19.46 -9.89 -11.57
CA TRP A 101 -20.24 -10.54 -12.63
C TRP A 101 -19.55 -10.58 -14.00
N ASN A 102 -18.60 -9.70 -14.28
CA ASN A 102 -17.93 -9.69 -15.58
C ASN A 102 -16.68 -10.58 -15.57
N ARG A 103 -16.47 -11.32 -16.67
CA ARG A 103 -15.30 -12.20 -16.90
C ARG A 103 -14.54 -11.84 -18.17
N ASN A 104 -14.92 -10.76 -18.85
CA ASN A 104 -14.21 -10.29 -20.02
C ASN A 104 -12.97 -9.50 -19.60
N TYR A 105 -11.79 -9.99 -19.96
CA TYR A 105 -10.51 -9.40 -19.60
C TYR A 105 -10.40 -7.92 -19.99
N PHE A 106 -10.80 -7.56 -21.22
CA PHE A 106 -10.66 -6.19 -21.72
C PHE A 106 -11.62 -5.22 -21.03
N ILE A 107 -12.85 -5.65 -20.72
CA ILE A 107 -13.79 -4.84 -19.96
C ILE A 107 -13.26 -4.61 -18.55
N LEU A 108 -12.73 -5.65 -17.90
CA LEU A 108 -12.14 -5.53 -16.57
C LEU A 108 -10.89 -4.62 -16.59
N LEU A 109 -10.03 -4.75 -17.61
CA LEU A 109 -8.80 -3.94 -17.72
C LEU A 109 -9.12 -2.46 -17.95
N PHE A 110 -10.00 -2.13 -18.90
CA PHE A 110 -10.22 -0.73 -19.27
C PHE A 110 -11.29 -0.05 -18.40
N VAL A 111 -12.41 -0.71 -18.15
CA VAL A 111 -13.50 -0.13 -17.37
C VAL A 111 -13.34 -0.46 -15.88
N GLY A 112 -13.09 -1.72 -15.54
CA GLY A 112 -12.94 -2.18 -14.16
C GLY A 112 -11.79 -1.49 -13.45
N VAL A 113 -10.60 -1.48 -14.06
CA VAL A 113 -9.41 -0.81 -13.52
C VAL A 113 -9.61 0.70 -13.42
N PHE A 114 -10.22 1.32 -14.41
CA PHE A 114 -10.51 2.76 -14.36
C PHE A 114 -11.41 3.10 -13.17
N LEU A 115 -12.50 2.38 -12.97
CA LEU A 115 -13.41 2.57 -11.83
C LEU A 115 -12.71 2.27 -10.48
N SER A 116 -11.95 1.16 -10.39
CA SER A 116 -11.24 0.79 -9.16
C SER A 116 -10.15 1.77 -8.78
N SER A 117 -9.56 2.46 -9.75
CA SER A 117 -8.56 3.51 -9.53
C SER A 117 -9.15 4.72 -8.79
N PHE A 118 -10.42 5.05 -9.01
CA PHE A 118 -11.13 6.02 -8.17
C PHE A 118 -11.33 5.46 -6.76
N GLY A 119 -11.80 4.22 -6.63
CA GLY A 119 -11.99 3.57 -5.33
C GLY A 119 -10.72 3.59 -4.47
N SER A 120 -9.57 3.24 -5.04
CA SER A 120 -8.28 3.26 -4.35
C SER A 120 -7.81 4.68 -3.96
N THR A 121 -8.29 5.72 -4.65
CA THR A 121 -7.97 7.12 -4.32
C THR A 121 -8.75 7.61 -3.09
N ALA A 122 -9.80 6.93 -2.64
CA ALA A 122 -10.53 7.28 -1.41
C ALA A 122 -9.61 7.29 -0.18
N ASN A 123 -8.68 6.33 -0.07
CA ASN A 123 -7.76 6.21 1.06
C ASN A 123 -6.82 7.44 1.20
N PRO A 124 -6.00 7.84 0.21
CA PRO A 124 -5.16 9.02 0.33
C PRO A 124 -5.96 10.33 0.50
N GLN A 125 -7.16 10.45 -0.07
CA GLN A 125 -8.02 11.62 0.15
C GLN A 125 -8.57 11.66 1.59
N MET A 126 -8.86 10.53 2.19
CA MET A 126 -9.24 10.42 3.59
C MET A 126 -8.10 10.88 4.52
N PHE A 127 -6.84 10.44 4.26
CA PHE A 127 -5.69 10.92 5.03
C PHE A 127 -5.49 12.43 4.90
N ALA A 128 -5.69 12.99 3.71
CA ALA A 128 -5.61 14.44 3.49
C ALA A 128 -6.70 15.19 4.28
N LEU A 129 -7.95 14.69 4.26
CA LEU A 129 -9.06 15.26 5.02
C LEU A 129 -8.81 15.17 6.54
N ALA A 130 -8.28 14.03 7.01
CA ALA A 130 -7.94 13.82 8.41
C ALA A 130 -6.85 14.79 8.90
N ARG A 131 -5.85 15.05 8.06
CA ARG A 131 -4.80 16.04 8.37
C ARG A 131 -5.37 17.46 8.46
N GLU A 132 -6.19 17.87 7.49
CA GLU A 132 -6.87 19.17 7.52
C GLU A 132 -7.77 19.33 8.77
N HIS A 133 -8.43 18.25 9.18
CA HIS A 133 -9.23 18.23 10.42
C HIS A 133 -8.35 18.38 11.67
N ALA A 134 -7.24 17.65 11.74
CA ALA A 134 -6.31 17.72 12.87
C ALA A 134 -5.72 19.12 13.00
N ASP A 135 -5.27 19.74 11.88
CA ASP A 135 -4.71 21.08 11.86
C ASP A 135 -5.71 22.14 12.35
N ARG A 136 -7.01 22.01 11.97
CA ARG A 136 -8.07 22.95 12.43
C ARG A 136 -8.49 22.75 13.89
N THR A 137 -8.39 21.53 14.41
CA THR A 137 -8.80 21.21 15.78
C THR A 137 -7.66 21.29 16.80
N GLY A 138 -6.45 21.71 16.36
CA GLY A 138 -5.26 21.79 17.21
C GLY A 138 -4.76 20.43 17.70
N ARG A 139 -5.12 19.35 17.01
CA ARG A 139 -4.61 18.01 17.31
C ARG A 139 -3.26 17.79 16.65
N GLU A 140 -2.44 16.94 17.26
CA GLU A 140 -1.18 16.54 16.67
C GLU A 140 -1.43 15.69 15.40
N ALA A 141 -1.34 16.33 14.23
CA ALA A 141 -1.64 15.74 12.93
C ALA A 141 -0.78 14.49 12.63
N VAL A 142 0.46 14.47 13.12
CA VAL A 142 1.39 13.36 12.93
C VAL A 142 0.88 12.12 13.65
N MET A 143 0.59 12.21 14.95
CA MET A 143 0.08 11.10 15.77
C MET A 143 -1.25 10.60 15.22
N PHE A 144 -2.15 11.49 14.83
CA PHE A 144 -3.45 11.12 14.26
C PHE A 144 -3.27 10.31 12.95
N SER A 145 -2.35 10.73 12.09
CA SER A 145 -2.03 10.00 10.86
C SER A 145 -1.44 8.61 11.14
N PHE A 146 -0.61 8.45 12.17
CA PHE A 146 -0.08 7.13 12.58
C PHE A 146 -1.18 6.20 13.05
N ILE A 147 -2.13 6.69 13.84
CA ILE A 147 -3.26 5.90 14.33
C ILE A 147 -4.14 5.44 13.14
N LEU A 148 -4.39 6.31 12.17
CA LEU A 148 -5.13 5.96 10.94
C LEU A 148 -4.38 4.91 10.11
N ARG A 149 -3.06 5.02 9.98
CA ARG A 149 -2.24 4.00 9.29
C ARG A 149 -2.31 2.64 9.98
N ALA A 150 -2.31 2.62 11.32
CA ALA A 150 -2.49 1.37 12.06
C ALA A 150 -3.82 0.67 11.74
N GLN A 151 -4.90 1.43 11.49
CA GLN A 151 -6.19 0.85 11.06
C GLN A 151 -6.09 0.22 9.65
N VAL A 152 -5.38 0.86 8.73
CA VAL A 152 -5.13 0.28 7.39
C VAL A 152 -4.27 -0.98 7.51
N SER A 153 -3.23 -0.97 8.34
CA SER A 153 -2.41 -2.17 8.60
C SER A 153 -3.23 -3.31 9.19
N LEU A 154 -4.12 -3.02 10.16
CA LEU A 154 -5.03 -4.01 10.72
C LEU A 154 -5.95 -4.61 9.65
N ALA A 155 -6.44 -3.79 8.71
CA ALA A 155 -7.22 -4.26 7.58
C ALA A 155 -6.42 -5.23 6.68
N TRP A 156 -5.12 -5.01 6.51
CA TRP A 156 -4.25 -5.91 5.76
C TRP A 156 -3.86 -7.19 6.52
N VAL A 157 -3.93 -7.20 7.85
CA VAL A 157 -3.79 -8.43 8.65
C VAL A 157 -5.01 -9.35 8.44
N ILE A 158 -6.21 -8.79 8.47
CA ILE A 158 -7.48 -9.53 8.40
C ILE A 158 -7.92 -9.79 6.96
N GLY A 159 -7.70 -8.82 6.07
CA GLY A 159 -8.23 -8.80 4.71
C GLY A 159 -7.82 -10.00 3.85
N PRO A 160 -6.52 -10.29 3.68
CA PRO A 160 -6.09 -11.40 2.83
C PRO A 160 -6.64 -12.76 3.28
N PRO A 161 -6.56 -13.18 4.57
CA PRO A 161 -7.19 -14.43 5.01
C PRO A 161 -8.69 -14.46 4.73
N LEU A 162 -9.38 -13.33 4.98
CA LEU A 162 -10.82 -13.21 4.71
C LEU A 162 -11.13 -13.28 3.22
N ALA A 163 -10.32 -12.65 2.37
CA ALA A 163 -10.48 -12.66 0.91
C ALA A 163 -10.42 -14.09 0.36
N TYR A 164 -9.39 -14.84 0.76
CA TYR A 164 -9.28 -16.26 0.35
C TYR A 164 -10.38 -17.12 0.94
N ALA A 165 -10.79 -16.90 2.18
CA ALA A 165 -11.91 -17.62 2.79
C ALA A 165 -13.22 -17.37 2.05
N LEU A 166 -13.50 -16.14 1.63
CA LEU A 166 -14.69 -15.77 0.87
C LEU A 166 -14.63 -16.31 -0.58
N ALA A 167 -13.50 -16.11 -1.26
CA ALA A 167 -13.35 -16.53 -2.65
C ALA A 167 -13.40 -18.05 -2.80
N MET A 168 -12.67 -18.79 -1.95
CA MET A 168 -12.55 -20.24 -2.03
C MET A 168 -13.66 -20.99 -1.27
N GLY A 169 -14.20 -20.38 -0.20
CA GLY A 169 -15.31 -20.99 0.55
C GLY A 169 -16.68 -20.78 -0.06
N PHE A 170 -16.85 -19.69 -0.82
CA PHE A 170 -18.11 -19.36 -1.51
C PHE A 170 -17.87 -19.11 -2.99
N SER A 171 -17.38 -17.91 -3.36
CA SER A 171 -17.01 -17.55 -4.74
C SER A 171 -16.31 -16.19 -4.79
N PHE A 172 -15.61 -15.91 -5.89
CA PHE A 172 -15.09 -14.56 -6.16
C PHE A 172 -16.20 -13.50 -6.21
N THR A 173 -17.38 -13.85 -6.68
CA THR A 173 -18.55 -12.96 -6.68
C THR A 173 -18.89 -12.50 -5.27
N VAL A 174 -18.97 -13.40 -4.29
CA VAL A 174 -19.24 -13.07 -2.87
C VAL A 174 -18.13 -12.20 -2.30
N MET A 175 -16.87 -12.50 -2.61
CA MET A 175 -15.73 -11.72 -2.15
C MET A 175 -15.78 -10.28 -2.70
N TYR A 176 -16.03 -10.08 -4.01
CA TYR A 176 -16.15 -8.74 -4.60
C TYR A 176 -17.39 -7.99 -4.09
N LEU A 177 -18.52 -8.66 -3.86
CA LEU A 177 -19.70 -8.03 -3.25
C LEU A 177 -19.44 -7.61 -1.81
N SER A 178 -18.67 -8.38 -1.04
CA SER A 178 -18.24 -7.99 0.31
C SER A 178 -17.38 -6.71 0.27
N ALA A 179 -16.47 -6.60 -0.71
CA ALA A 179 -15.71 -5.37 -0.94
C ALA A 179 -16.61 -4.19 -1.38
N ALA A 180 -17.64 -4.46 -2.20
CA ALA A 180 -18.63 -3.45 -2.57
C ALA A 180 -19.39 -2.92 -1.34
N VAL A 181 -19.83 -3.81 -0.44
CA VAL A 181 -20.45 -3.42 0.83
C VAL A 181 -19.51 -2.56 1.68
N ALA A 182 -18.23 -2.91 1.76
CA ALA A 182 -17.25 -2.08 2.47
C ALA A 182 -17.16 -0.66 1.89
N PHE A 183 -17.18 -0.50 0.57
CA PHE A 183 -17.22 0.82 -0.06
C PHE A 183 -18.53 1.59 0.22
N VAL A 184 -19.69 0.92 0.20
CA VAL A 184 -20.99 1.54 0.53
C VAL A 184 -20.99 2.04 1.97
N VAL A 185 -20.59 1.19 2.93
CA VAL A 185 -20.51 1.56 4.34
C VAL A 185 -19.51 2.70 4.55
N CYS A 186 -18.35 2.62 3.88
CA CYS A 186 -17.35 3.69 3.91
C CYS A 186 -17.92 5.03 3.41
N GLY A 187 -18.57 5.02 2.24
CA GLY A 187 -19.20 6.22 1.68
C GLY A 187 -20.28 6.80 2.60
N ALA A 188 -21.11 5.96 3.20
CA ALA A 188 -22.13 6.37 4.19
C ALA A 188 -21.48 6.98 5.44
N MET A 189 -20.45 6.33 6.01
CA MET A 189 -19.71 6.86 7.16
C MET A 189 -19.08 8.22 6.86
N VAL A 190 -18.49 8.40 5.69
CA VAL A 190 -17.95 9.68 5.26
C VAL A 190 -19.06 10.72 5.13
N TRP A 191 -20.18 10.37 4.51
CA TRP A 191 -21.28 11.29 4.28
C TRP A 191 -21.94 11.80 5.56
N PHE A 192 -22.17 10.92 6.52
CA PHE A 192 -22.90 11.29 7.74
C PHE A 192 -22.00 11.83 8.86
N PHE A 193 -20.75 11.33 9.00
CA PHE A 193 -19.94 11.57 10.20
C PHE A 193 -18.68 12.41 9.95
N LEU A 194 -18.17 12.52 8.72
CA LEU A 194 -16.98 13.34 8.48
C LEU A 194 -17.36 14.79 8.15
N PRO A 195 -16.53 15.76 8.59
CA PRO A 195 -16.76 17.18 8.32
C PRO A 195 -16.52 17.53 6.86
N SER A 196 -17.34 18.42 6.30
CA SER A 196 -17.06 19.05 5.02
C SER A 196 -16.03 20.16 5.23
N MET A 197 -14.87 20.03 4.61
CA MET A 197 -13.81 21.02 4.70
C MET A 197 -13.56 21.64 3.33
N ARG A 198 -13.99 22.90 3.18
CA ARG A 198 -13.66 23.70 2.01
C ARG A 198 -12.33 24.40 2.28
N LYS A 199 -11.38 24.22 1.40
CA LYS A 199 -10.09 24.88 1.52
C LYS A 199 -10.30 26.38 1.25
N GLU A 200 -10.13 27.22 2.27
CA GLU A 200 -9.91 28.64 2.03
C GLU A 200 -8.56 28.77 1.34
N THR A 201 -8.52 29.57 0.27
CA THR A 201 -7.30 29.76 -0.52
C THR A 201 -6.20 30.30 0.40
N ALA A 202 -5.30 29.44 0.84
CA ALA A 202 -4.12 29.86 1.58
C ALA A 202 -3.29 30.74 0.65
N LEU A 203 -3.20 32.01 0.96
CA LEU A 203 -2.24 32.93 0.35
C LEU A 203 -0.86 32.27 0.39
N ALA A 204 -0.22 32.20 -0.75
CA ALA A 204 1.13 31.66 -0.92
C ALA A 204 2.08 32.42 0.03
N ILE A 205 2.39 31.80 1.17
CA ILE A 205 3.49 32.26 2.02
C ILE A 205 4.78 31.93 1.26
N GLY A 206 5.58 32.96 1.07
CA GLY A 206 6.72 33.03 0.20
C GLY A 206 7.61 31.78 0.13
N THR A 207 8.07 31.51 -1.06
CA THR A 207 9.10 30.54 -1.38
C THR A 207 10.38 30.87 -0.62
N LEU A 208 10.55 30.26 0.57
CA LEU A 208 11.88 30.16 1.16
C LEU A 208 12.71 29.31 0.18
N GLU A 209 13.89 29.81 -0.20
CA GLU A 209 14.82 29.07 -1.05
C GLU A 209 14.99 27.65 -0.51
N ALA A 210 14.61 26.66 -1.32
CA ALA A 210 14.69 25.27 -0.94
C ALA A 210 16.17 24.89 -0.72
N PRO A 211 16.55 24.30 0.42
CA PRO A 211 17.93 23.86 0.66
C PRO A 211 18.40 22.93 -0.47
N ARG A 212 19.67 23.04 -0.85
CA ARG A 212 20.25 22.26 -1.95
C ARG A 212 20.03 20.77 -1.70
N ARG A 213 19.25 20.16 -2.56
CA ARG A 213 18.96 18.71 -2.59
C ARG A 213 20.21 17.92 -2.98
N ASN A 214 20.59 16.89 -2.22
CA ASN A 214 21.58 15.90 -2.67
C ASN A 214 20.95 15.00 -3.75
N ARG A 215 21.02 15.46 -5.01
CA ARG A 215 20.33 14.83 -6.14
C ARG A 215 20.79 13.39 -6.38
N ARG A 216 22.07 13.09 -6.20
CA ARG A 216 22.62 11.75 -6.41
C ARG A 216 22.04 10.74 -5.42
N ASP A 217 22.13 11.04 -4.12
CA ASP A 217 21.68 10.11 -3.07
C ASP A 217 20.16 9.98 -3.07
N THR A 218 19.42 11.05 -3.43
CA THR A 218 17.97 10.97 -3.62
C THR A 218 17.58 10.05 -4.78
N LEU A 219 18.30 10.09 -5.92
CA LEU A 219 18.06 9.19 -7.05
C LEU A 219 18.45 7.75 -6.72
N LEU A 220 19.56 7.55 -6.00
CA LEU A 220 19.94 6.21 -5.52
C LEU A 220 18.89 5.64 -4.58
N LEU A 221 18.40 6.43 -3.62
CA LEU A 221 17.35 6.01 -2.70
C LEU A 221 16.03 5.72 -3.45
N PHE A 222 15.72 6.52 -4.48
CA PHE A 222 14.56 6.27 -5.33
C PHE A 222 14.68 4.90 -6.04
N ALA A 223 15.84 4.59 -6.60
CA ALA A 223 16.09 3.29 -7.23
C ALA A 223 16.01 2.14 -6.21
N ILE A 224 16.64 2.29 -5.04
CA ILE A 224 16.61 1.31 -3.94
C ILE A 224 15.16 1.01 -3.54
N CYS A 225 14.39 2.03 -3.17
CA CYS A 225 13.00 1.84 -2.74
C CYS A 225 12.11 1.30 -3.87
N THR A 226 12.34 1.72 -5.12
CA THR A 226 11.61 1.19 -6.28
C THR A 226 11.86 -0.30 -6.48
N LEU A 227 13.12 -0.74 -6.41
CA LEU A 227 13.46 -2.16 -6.53
C LEU A 227 12.87 -2.96 -5.36
N MET A 228 12.97 -2.45 -4.14
CA MET A 228 12.41 -3.12 -2.96
C MET A 228 10.89 -3.25 -3.05
N TRP A 229 10.17 -2.18 -3.39
CA TRP A 229 8.72 -2.23 -3.57
C TRP A 229 8.33 -3.09 -4.78
N GLY A 230 9.12 -3.04 -5.86
CA GLY A 230 8.94 -3.91 -7.02
C GLY A 230 9.04 -5.39 -6.64
N THR A 231 10.05 -5.76 -5.85
CA THR A 231 10.23 -7.12 -5.37
C THR A 231 9.07 -7.58 -4.48
N ASN A 232 8.60 -6.70 -3.58
CA ASN A 232 7.40 -7.00 -2.78
C ASN A 232 6.14 -7.17 -3.63
N SER A 233 5.96 -6.32 -4.64
CA SER A 233 4.81 -6.43 -5.56
C SER A 233 4.88 -7.70 -6.41
N LEU A 234 6.09 -8.11 -6.84
CA LEU A 234 6.30 -9.43 -7.48
C LEU A 234 5.80 -10.58 -6.59
N TYR A 235 6.15 -10.53 -5.30
CA TYR A 235 5.66 -11.52 -4.34
C TYR A 235 4.14 -11.52 -4.24
N ILE A 236 3.51 -10.36 -4.10
CA ILE A 236 2.04 -10.26 -3.96
C ILE A 236 1.33 -10.83 -5.20
N ILE A 237 1.86 -10.57 -6.41
CA ILE A 237 1.25 -11.04 -7.67
C ILE A 237 1.47 -12.54 -7.85
N ASN A 238 2.71 -13.02 -7.61
CA ASN A 238 3.16 -14.34 -8.02
C ASN A 238 2.95 -15.43 -6.96
N MET A 239 3.05 -15.08 -5.67
CA MET A 239 3.04 -16.06 -4.58
C MET A 239 1.77 -16.92 -4.55
N PRO A 240 0.55 -16.39 -4.73
CA PRO A 240 -0.65 -17.21 -4.76
C PRO A 240 -0.60 -18.25 -5.88
N LEU A 241 -0.22 -17.84 -7.07
CA LEU A 241 -0.14 -18.72 -8.26
C LEU A 241 0.95 -19.79 -8.09
N PHE A 242 2.11 -19.41 -7.51
CA PHE A 242 3.18 -20.35 -7.20
C PHE A 242 2.74 -21.43 -6.20
N ILE A 243 2.07 -21.03 -5.11
CA ILE A 243 1.60 -21.99 -4.09
C ILE A 243 0.59 -22.97 -4.64
N ILE A 244 -0.35 -22.48 -5.45
CA ILE A 244 -1.45 -23.28 -5.96
C ILE A 244 -1.01 -24.15 -7.15
N ASN A 245 -0.38 -23.54 -8.16
CA ASN A 245 -0.11 -24.18 -9.44
C ASN A 245 1.19 -25.01 -9.46
N GLU A 246 2.20 -24.65 -8.64
CA GLU A 246 3.48 -25.37 -8.61
C GLU A 246 3.68 -26.21 -7.37
N LEU A 247 3.34 -25.68 -6.19
CA LEU A 247 3.48 -26.43 -4.96
C LEU A 247 2.26 -27.32 -4.66
N HIS A 248 1.13 -27.12 -5.35
CA HIS A 248 -0.15 -27.82 -5.13
C HIS A 248 -0.60 -27.79 -3.66
N LEU A 249 -0.32 -26.67 -2.98
CA LEU A 249 -0.71 -26.45 -1.59
C LEU A 249 -2.07 -25.77 -1.50
N PRO A 250 -2.76 -25.85 -0.35
CA PRO A 250 -4.07 -25.23 -0.19
C PRO A 250 -4.07 -23.73 -0.45
N GLU A 251 -5.02 -23.24 -1.21
CA GLU A 251 -5.19 -21.83 -1.60
C GLU A 251 -5.29 -20.88 -0.38
N LYS A 252 -5.93 -21.37 0.69
CA LYS A 252 -6.04 -20.64 1.96
C LYS A 252 -4.69 -20.27 2.57
N LEU A 253 -3.63 -21.03 2.26
CA LEU A 253 -2.28 -20.77 2.76
C LEU A 253 -1.75 -19.42 2.26
N ALA A 254 -2.06 -19.03 1.02
CA ALA A 254 -1.66 -17.73 0.48
C ALA A 254 -2.21 -16.56 1.32
N GLY A 255 -3.49 -16.64 1.70
CA GLY A 255 -4.11 -15.64 2.57
C GLY A 255 -3.49 -15.60 3.97
N VAL A 256 -3.23 -16.78 4.56
CA VAL A 256 -2.59 -16.88 5.88
C VAL A 256 -1.16 -16.33 5.83
N MET A 257 -0.38 -16.62 4.79
CA MET A 257 0.97 -16.08 4.61
C MET A 257 0.96 -14.55 4.54
N MET A 258 0.08 -13.96 3.74
CA MET A 258 -0.04 -12.49 3.63
C MET A 258 -0.49 -11.85 4.94
N GLY A 259 -1.49 -12.43 5.61
CA GLY A 259 -1.97 -11.95 6.91
C GLY A 259 -0.89 -12.05 8.00
N THR A 260 -0.12 -13.14 8.02
CA THR A 260 1.01 -13.34 8.94
C THR A 260 2.11 -12.29 8.70
N ALA A 261 2.48 -12.06 7.43
CA ALA A 261 3.45 -11.03 7.08
C ALA A 261 3.00 -9.63 7.55
N ALA A 262 1.75 -9.25 7.25
CA ALA A 262 1.21 -7.96 7.66
C ALA A 262 1.11 -7.81 9.19
N GLY A 263 0.78 -8.89 9.90
CA GLY A 263 0.74 -8.90 11.38
C GLY A 263 2.14 -8.71 12.00
N LEU A 264 3.14 -9.37 11.45
CA LEU A 264 4.53 -9.26 11.90
C LEU A 264 5.22 -7.95 11.45
N GLU A 265 4.74 -7.33 10.37
CA GLU A 265 5.23 -6.04 9.88
C GLU A 265 5.05 -4.92 10.92
N ILE A 266 3.93 -4.90 11.64
CA ILE A 266 3.60 -3.85 12.61
C ILE A 266 4.66 -3.77 13.72
N PRO A 267 4.97 -4.84 14.49
CA PRO A 267 6.02 -4.79 15.50
C PRO A 267 7.40 -4.52 14.89
N THR A 268 7.69 -5.06 13.71
CA THR A 268 8.97 -4.82 13.03
C THR A 268 9.17 -3.34 12.68
N MET A 269 8.14 -2.69 12.15
CA MET A 269 8.16 -1.26 11.83
C MET A 269 8.38 -0.41 13.10
N LEU A 270 7.74 -0.75 14.22
CA LEU A 270 7.91 -0.04 15.49
C LEU A 270 9.32 -0.22 16.05
N ILE A 271 9.86 -1.44 16.02
CA ILE A 271 11.24 -1.75 16.43
C ILE A 271 12.24 -1.00 15.56
N ALA A 272 12.07 -1.02 14.24
CA ALA A 272 12.93 -0.29 13.31
C ALA A 272 12.89 1.22 13.58
N GLY A 273 11.71 1.79 13.82
CA GLY A 273 11.54 3.20 14.18
C GLY A 273 12.27 3.56 15.48
N TYR A 274 12.17 2.71 16.50
CA TYR A 274 12.87 2.90 17.77
C TYR A 274 14.39 2.90 17.61
N PHE A 275 14.93 1.96 16.81
CA PHE A 275 16.37 1.86 16.58
C PHE A 275 16.89 2.81 15.50
N ALA A 276 16.05 3.49 14.75
CA ALA A 276 16.46 4.36 13.64
C ALA A 276 17.48 5.44 14.04
N LYS A 277 17.33 6.01 15.26
CA LYS A 277 18.25 7.02 15.79
C LYS A 277 19.59 6.44 16.25
N ARG A 278 19.64 5.14 16.63
CA ARG A 278 20.83 4.50 17.17
C ARG A 278 21.67 3.81 16.11
N LEU A 279 21.03 3.13 15.19
CA LEU A 279 21.66 2.30 14.16
C LEU A 279 21.88 3.05 12.84
N GLY A 280 21.21 4.17 12.65
CA GLY A 280 21.19 4.87 11.36
C GLY A 280 20.27 4.20 10.33
N LYS A 281 19.80 4.97 9.36
CA LYS A 281 18.82 4.50 8.38
C LYS A 281 19.42 3.56 7.35
N ARG A 282 20.68 3.81 6.97
CA ARG A 282 21.41 2.96 6.03
C ARG A 282 21.57 1.53 6.55
N LEU A 283 22.01 1.34 7.80
CA LEU A 283 22.19 0.01 8.37
C LEU A 283 20.86 -0.74 8.47
N LEU A 284 19.78 -0.06 8.87
CA LEU A 284 18.44 -0.67 8.87
C LEU A 284 18.01 -1.11 7.48
N MET A 285 18.25 -0.31 6.44
CA MET A 285 17.97 -0.69 5.06
C MET A 285 18.84 -1.88 4.61
N CYS A 286 20.10 -1.97 5.06
CA CYS A 286 20.94 -3.17 4.81
C CYS A 286 20.35 -4.42 5.47
N ILE A 287 19.85 -4.31 6.71
CA ILE A 287 19.18 -5.42 7.41
C ILE A 287 17.91 -5.83 6.64
N ALA A 288 17.11 -4.87 6.17
CA ALA A 288 15.93 -5.15 5.35
C ALA A 288 16.31 -5.92 4.08
N VAL A 289 17.31 -5.45 3.34
CA VAL A 289 17.74 -6.08 2.09
C VAL A 289 18.32 -7.48 2.34
N ALA A 290 19.06 -7.68 3.41
CA ALA A 290 19.56 -9.00 3.81
C ALA A 290 18.41 -9.96 4.18
N ALA A 291 17.43 -9.50 4.96
CA ALA A 291 16.23 -10.27 5.26
C ALA A 291 15.44 -10.61 4.00
N GLY A 292 15.29 -9.66 3.07
CA GLY A 292 14.66 -9.90 1.77
C GLY A 292 15.42 -10.93 0.93
N PHE A 293 16.74 -10.88 0.90
CA PHE A 293 17.57 -11.89 0.22
C PHE A 293 17.30 -13.29 0.78
N CYS A 294 17.37 -13.44 2.10
CA CYS A 294 17.10 -14.72 2.77
C CYS A 294 15.66 -15.20 2.53
N PHE A 295 14.70 -14.27 2.54
CA PHE A 295 13.29 -14.57 2.24
C PHE A 295 13.10 -15.13 0.83
N TYR A 296 13.56 -14.42 -0.21
CA TYR A 296 13.38 -14.85 -1.60
C TYR A 296 14.23 -16.09 -1.94
N ALA A 297 15.42 -16.22 -1.36
CA ALA A 297 16.21 -17.46 -1.46
C ALA A 297 15.48 -18.64 -0.79
N GLY A 298 14.86 -18.40 0.37
CA GLY A 298 14.04 -19.37 1.05
C GLY A 298 12.83 -19.79 0.22
N MET A 299 12.14 -18.85 -0.47
CA MET A 299 11.01 -19.15 -1.34
C MET A 299 11.37 -20.07 -2.52
N LEU A 300 12.63 -20.05 -2.98
CA LEU A 300 13.11 -20.95 -4.06
C LEU A 300 13.27 -22.41 -3.61
N VAL A 301 13.49 -22.66 -2.31
CA VAL A 301 13.75 -24.01 -1.79
C VAL A 301 12.67 -24.54 -0.86
N ALA A 302 11.73 -23.68 -0.45
CA ALA A 302 10.66 -24.06 0.48
C ALA A 302 9.51 -24.75 -0.22
N HIS A 303 9.14 -25.96 0.27
CA HIS A 303 8.01 -26.73 -0.21
C HIS A 303 7.00 -27.04 0.90
N SER A 304 7.34 -26.78 2.15
CA SER A 304 6.50 -27.08 3.32
C SER A 304 5.73 -25.84 3.77
N PRO A 305 4.43 -25.95 4.07
CA PRO A 305 3.63 -24.85 4.62
C PRO A 305 4.24 -24.17 5.86
N VAL A 306 4.84 -24.98 6.74
CA VAL A 306 5.46 -24.47 7.98
C VAL A 306 6.68 -23.60 7.67
N VAL A 307 7.53 -24.02 6.73
CA VAL A 307 8.69 -23.24 6.29
C VAL A 307 8.27 -21.97 5.60
N LEU A 308 7.27 -22.04 4.70
CA LEU A 308 6.71 -20.86 4.02
C LEU A 308 6.13 -19.83 4.99
N LEU A 309 5.44 -20.28 6.05
CA LEU A 309 4.96 -19.40 7.12
C LEU A 309 6.11 -18.82 7.95
N GLY A 310 7.12 -19.62 8.29
CA GLY A 310 8.32 -19.16 9.01
C GLY A 310 9.07 -18.07 8.24
N LEU A 311 9.15 -18.19 6.91
CA LEU A 311 9.76 -17.19 6.06
C LEU A 311 9.04 -15.83 6.11
N GLN A 312 7.77 -15.77 6.49
CA GLN A 312 7.03 -14.50 6.61
C GLN A 312 7.63 -13.56 7.66
N LEU A 313 8.38 -14.09 8.63
CA LEU A 313 9.13 -13.23 9.56
C LEU A 313 10.21 -12.41 8.82
N LEU A 314 10.94 -13.03 7.91
CA LEU A 314 11.95 -12.34 7.09
C LEU A 314 11.30 -11.32 6.14
N ASN A 315 10.16 -11.70 5.56
CA ASN A 315 9.36 -10.81 4.72
C ASN A 315 8.86 -9.60 5.52
N ALA A 316 8.36 -9.80 6.73
CA ALA A 316 7.91 -8.73 7.61
C ALA A 316 9.04 -7.78 8.02
N ILE A 317 10.25 -8.29 8.29
CA ILE A 317 11.44 -7.47 8.55
C ILE A 317 11.77 -6.63 7.32
N TYR A 318 11.76 -7.25 6.14
CA TYR A 318 12.03 -6.59 4.87
C TYR A 318 11.06 -5.43 4.61
N ILE A 319 9.75 -5.69 4.67
CA ILE A 319 8.71 -4.70 4.35
C ILE A 319 8.55 -3.68 5.49
N GLY A 320 8.57 -4.12 6.75
CA GLY A 320 8.39 -3.25 7.90
C GLY A 320 9.47 -2.16 8.01
N ILE A 321 10.73 -2.52 7.73
CA ILE A 321 11.81 -1.52 7.66
C ILE A 321 11.62 -0.62 6.44
N LEU A 322 11.34 -1.16 5.26
CA LEU A 322 11.12 -0.38 4.05
C LEU A 322 9.97 0.63 4.23
N GLY A 323 8.85 0.18 4.75
CA GLY A 323 7.65 0.99 4.97
C GLY A 323 7.85 2.11 6.00
N GLY A 324 8.58 1.81 7.09
CA GLY A 324 8.85 2.79 8.15
C GLY A 324 10.04 3.71 7.85
N ILE A 325 11.17 3.16 7.45
CA ILE A 325 12.44 3.89 7.31
C ILE A 325 12.58 4.54 5.93
N GLY A 326 12.05 3.91 4.87
CA GLY A 326 12.21 4.43 3.51
C GLY A 326 11.74 5.88 3.36
N MET A 327 10.55 6.20 3.86
CA MET A 327 10.02 7.56 3.80
C MET A 327 10.84 8.54 4.64
N LEU A 328 11.25 8.15 5.85
CA LEU A 328 12.06 8.99 6.73
C LEU A 328 13.43 9.30 6.11
N TYR A 329 14.01 8.33 5.40
CA TYR A 329 15.29 8.52 4.72
C TYR A 329 15.17 9.57 3.60
N PHE A 330 14.08 9.56 2.81
CA PHE A 330 13.81 10.61 1.83
C PHE A 330 13.67 11.99 2.48
N GLN A 331 12.98 12.07 3.62
CA GLN A 331 12.78 13.32 4.33
C GLN A 331 14.10 13.93 4.85
N ASP A 332 15.04 13.09 5.28
CA ASP A 332 16.37 13.54 5.73
C ASP A 332 17.27 13.98 4.58
N LEU A 333 17.19 13.29 3.43
CA LEU A 333 17.91 13.72 2.21
C LEU A 333 17.34 15.02 1.60
N MET A 334 16.12 15.40 2.00
CA MET A 334 15.41 16.57 1.47
C MET A 334 14.87 17.45 2.60
N PRO A 335 15.75 18.03 3.45
CA PRO A 335 15.33 18.88 4.56
C PRO A 335 14.51 20.08 4.07
N GLY A 336 13.42 20.40 4.77
CA GLY A 336 12.49 21.47 4.39
C GLY A 336 11.53 21.14 3.25
N GLN A 337 11.63 19.93 2.61
CA GLN A 337 10.79 19.52 1.50
C GLN A 337 10.03 18.21 1.81
N ALA A 338 9.45 18.09 3.01
CA ALA A 338 8.79 16.86 3.47
C ALA A 338 7.68 16.37 2.52
N GLY A 339 6.92 17.29 1.92
CA GLY A 339 5.88 16.95 0.93
C GLY A 339 6.46 16.30 -0.35
N SER A 340 7.53 16.90 -0.90
CA SER A 340 8.21 16.35 -2.09
C SER A 340 8.88 15.01 -1.78
N ALA A 341 9.47 14.85 -0.59
CA ALA A 341 10.08 13.61 -0.14
C ALA A 341 9.04 12.48 -0.04
N THR A 342 7.89 12.77 0.58
CA THR A 342 6.77 11.81 0.68
C THR A 342 6.23 11.43 -0.69
N THR A 343 6.10 12.39 -1.61
CA THR A 343 5.65 12.14 -2.99
C THR A 343 6.63 11.25 -3.74
N LEU A 344 7.93 11.50 -3.62
CA LEU A 344 8.95 10.65 -4.24
C LEU A 344 8.89 9.22 -3.70
N TYR A 345 8.80 9.06 -2.39
CA TYR A 345 8.64 7.73 -1.78
C TYR A 345 7.39 7.01 -2.30
N THR A 346 6.24 7.69 -2.33
CA THR A 346 5.00 7.09 -2.87
C THR A 346 5.14 6.70 -4.34
N ASN A 347 5.88 7.47 -5.13
CA ASN A 347 6.14 7.13 -6.53
C ASN A 347 7.01 5.89 -6.68
N THR A 348 7.92 5.58 -5.72
CA THR A 348 8.68 4.32 -5.76
C THR A 348 7.76 3.11 -5.67
N ILE A 349 6.72 3.16 -4.85
CA ILE A 349 5.71 2.10 -4.74
C ILE A 349 5.02 1.89 -6.09
N ARG A 350 4.57 2.97 -6.73
CA ARG A 350 3.86 2.91 -8.01
C ARG A 350 4.72 2.36 -9.15
N VAL A 351 5.96 2.85 -9.25
CA VAL A 351 6.91 2.34 -10.25
C VAL A 351 7.25 0.88 -9.96
N GLY A 352 7.38 0.51 -8.68
CA GLY A 352 7.54 -0.88 -8.26
C GLY A 352 6.43 -1.80 -8.77
N TRP A 353 5.17 -1.39 -8.68
CA TRP A 353 4.02 -2.15 -9.22
C TRP A 353 4.07 -2.31 -10.74
N ILE A 354 4.49 -1.27 -11.48
CA ILE A 354 4.65 -1.34 -12.95
C ILE A 354 5.72 -2.38 -13.32
N ILE A 355 6.89 -2.32 -12.67
CA ILE A 355 7.98 -3.27 -12.92
C ILE A 355 7.54 -4.69 -12.54
N ALA A 356 6.93 -4.86 -11.38
CA ALA A 356 6.49 -6.15 -10.88
C ALA A 356 5.46 -6.81 -11.81
N GLY A 357 4.43 -6.08 -12.24
CA GLY A 357 3.41 -6.60 -13.15
C GLY A 357 4.02 -7.11 -14.46
N SER A 358 4.88 -6.30 -15.08
CA SER A 358 5.55 -6.69 -16.33
C SER A 358 6.47 -7.89 -16.14
N LEU A 359 7.32 -7.89 -15.10
CA LEU A 359 8.26 -8.99 -14.86
C LEU A 359 7.55 -10.27 -14.43
N ALA A 360 6.57 -10.21 -13.54
CA ALA A 360 5.84 -11.39 -13.09
C ALA A 360 5.14 -12.09 -14.25
N GLY A 361 4.43 -11.30 -15.09
CA GLY A 361 3.71 -11.85 -16.23
C GLY A 361 4.63 -12.49 -17.28
N ILE A 362 5.69 -11.78 -17.67
CA ILE A 362 6.63 -12.26 -18.69
C ILE A 362 7.43 -13.46 -18.18
N ALA A 363 7.93 -13.41 -16.95
CA ALA A 363 8.72 -14.50 -16.38
C ALA A 363 7.90 -15.77 -16.18
N ALA A 364 6.66 -15.65 -15.71
CA ALA A 364 5.76 -16.79 -15.54
C ALA A 364 5.31 -17.39 -16.88
N GLU A 365 5.12 -16.58 -17.93
CA GLU A 365 4.73 -17.05 -19.27
C GLU A 365 5.87 -17.82 -19.96
N ILE A 366 7.13 -17.33 -19.86
CA ILE A 366 8.28 -17.91 -20.56
C ILE A 366 8.82 -19.13 -19.82
N TRP A 367 8.84 -19.09 -18.48
CA TRP A 367 9.41 -20.15 -17.65
C TRP A 367 8.34 -20.80 -16.77
N ASN A 368 8.16 -20.26 -15.57
CA ASN A 368 7.17 -20.71 -14.58
C ASN A 368 7.06 -19.70 -13.42
N TYR A 369 6.13 -19.93 -12.48
CA TYR A 369 5.97 -19.06 -11.31
C TYR A 369 7.15 -19.11 -10.33
N HIS A 370 7.88 -20.23 -10.26
CA HIS A 370 9.10 -20.37 -9.47
C HIS A 370 10.21 -19.46 -9.99
N ALA A 371 10.36 -19.32 -11.32
CA ALA A 371 11.38 -18.51 -11.94
C ALA A 371 11.25 -17.01 -11.58
N VAL A 372 10.05 -16.53 -11.25
CA VAL A 372 9.83 -15.14 -10.84
C VAL A 372 10.63 -14.77 -9.58
N PHE A 373 10.87 -15.71 -8.66
CA PHE A 373 11.68 -15.45 -7.46
C PHE A 373 13.17 -15.28 -7.76
N TRP A 374 13.70 -15.82 -8.86
CA TRP A 374 15.05 -15.53 -9.31
C TRP A 374 15.19 -14.07 -9.74
N PHE A 375 14.19 -13.53 -10.43
CA PHE A 375 14.18 -12.09 -10.77
C PHE A 375 14.08 -11.22 -9.50
N ALA A 376 13.32 -11.66 -8.50
CA ALA A 376 13.28 -11.00 -7.21
C ALA A 376 14.67 -10.96 -6.54
N LEU A 377 15.42 -12.07 -6.55
CA LEU A 377 16.81 -12.11 -6.04
C LEU A 377 17.74 -11.17 -6.80
N VAL A 378 17.67 -11.14 -8.13
CA VAL A 378 18.48 -10.21 -8.93
C VAL A 378 18.17 -8.75 -8.55
N MET A 379 16.90 -8.40 -8.37
CA MET A 379 16.51 -7.06 -7.92
C MET A 379 17.04 -6.74 -6.52
N ILE A 380 17.02 -7.70 -5.60
CA ILE A 380 17.58 -7.55 -4.24
C ILE A 380 19.11 -7.33 -4.29
N VAL A 381 19.83 -8.09 -5.11
CA VAL A 381 21.28 -7.91 -5.31
C VAL A 381 21.59 -6.54 -5.91
N ALA A 382 20.82 -6.11 -6.90
CA ALA A 382 20.93 -4.76 -7.46
C ALA A 382 20.65 -3.67 -6.41
N THR A 383 19.66 -3.90 -5.53
CA THR A 383 19.38 -3.01 -4.39
C THR A 383 20.57 -2.91 -3.45
N MET A 384 21.22 -4.04 -3.11
CA MET A 384 22.41 -4.07 -2.26
C MET A 384 23.56 -3.27 -2.89
N ALA A 385 23.79 -3.42 -4.20
CA ALA A 385 24.79 -2.67 -4.94
C ALA A 385 24.51 -1.16 -4.95
N CYS A 386 23.26 -0.74 -5.06
CA CYS A 386 22.89 0.67 -4.95
C CYS A 386 23.05 1.19 -3.51
N LEU A 387 22.69 0.39 -2.51
CA LEU A 387 22.75 0.75 -1.11
C LEU A 387 24.18 0.91 -0.60
N SER A 388 25.14 0.16 -1.16
CA SER A 388 26.56 0.31 -0.84
C SER A 388 27.13 1.69 -1.24
N ARG A 389 26.49 2.37 -2.19
CA ARG A 389 26.92 3.66 -2.75
C ARG A 389 26.23 4.88 -2.15
N ILE A 390 25.16 4.69 -1.37
CA ILE A 390 24.46 5.80 -0.72
C ILE A 390 25.19 6.19 0.57
N LYS A 391 25.21 7.50 0.87
CA LYS A 391 25.79 7.99 2.13
C LYS A 391 24.80 7.83 3.26
N ASP A 392 25.33 7.60 4.45
CA ASP A 392 24.57 7.66 5.70
C ASP A 392 24.27 9.12 6.03
N VAL A 393 23.01 9.44 6.44
CA VAL A 393 22.54 10.79 6.78
C VAL A 393 21.91 10.75 8.15
#